data_5771221148cbfa15a803e4e159f096b1
#
_entry.id   5771221148cbfa15a803e4e159f096b1
#
_cell.length_a   1.000
_cell.length_b   1.000
_cell.length_c   1.000
_cell.angle_alpha   90.00
_cell.angle_beta   90.00
_cell.angle_gamma   90.00
#
_symmetry.space_group_name_H-M   'P 1'
#
loop_
_entity.id
_entity.type
_entity.pdbx_description
1 polymer ?
#
loop_
_entity_poly.entity_id
_entity_poly.type
_entity_poly.pdbx_seq_one_letter_code
_entity_poly.pdbx_strand_id
1 'polypeptide(L)'
;MYTPTHYKTANEALILKIVNENQFAVLISDELISHLPLLLDGDRLIGHMARANPQWKSFPRECIAVFRGPHGYISPAAYDEAADNVPTWNYVAFHVKGQARIIDSIDEVFATMEKLVASNDQVWKMNRNPELEQLSKAIVAFEITDLIFDGKLKLSQKLATHERERVIESLEKQGNSDLAEWMRRTRI
;
A
#
# COMPACT_ATOMS: atom_id res chain seq x y z
N MET A 1 10.76 7.60 5.30
CA MET A 1 11.62 6.43 4.85
C MET A 1 12.93 6.97 4.30
N TYR A 2 14.08 6.27 4.50
CA TYR A 2 15.32 6.63 3.80
C TYR A 2 15.20 6.29 2.31
N THR A 3 15.16 7.32 1.47
CA THR A 3 14.93 7.16 0.02
C THR A 3 15.94 8.02 -0.74
N PRO A 4 17.01 7.42 -1.31
CA PRO A 4 17.89 8.10 -2.25
C PRO A 4 17.09 8.70 -3.41
N THR A 5 17.52 9.86 -3.89
CA THR A 5 16.79 10.65 -4.91
C THR A 5 16.39 9.83 -6.14
N HIS A 6 17.29 8.95 -6.62
CA HIS A 6 17.05 8.10 -7.80
C HIS A 6 16.04 6.96 -7.58
N TYR A 7 15.60 6.72 -6.32
CA TYR A 7 14.54 5.77 -5.99
C TYR A 7 13.24 6.47 -5.56
N LYS A 8 13.28 7.79 -5.39
CA LYS A 8 12.11 8.56 -4.99
C LYS A 8 11.18 8.75 -6.19
N THR A 9 9.90 8.55 -5.98
CA THR A 9 8.88 8.93 -6.96
C THR A 9 8.04 10.06 -6.41
N ALA A 10 7.81 11.06 -7.25
CA ALA A 10 6.83 12.12 -7.04
C ALA A 10 5.66 11.98 -8.04
N ASN A 11 5.61 10.90 -8.80
CA ASN A 11 4.53 10.65 -9.76
C ASN A 11 3.26 10.27 -8.99
N GLU A 12 2.37 11.23 -8.84
CA GLU A 12 1.12 11.10 -8.11
C GLU A 12 0.25 9.96 -8.65
N ALA A 13 0.09 9.85 -9.97
CA ALA A 13 -0.70 8.78 -10.58
C ALA A 13 -0.15 7.39 -10.23
N LEU A 14 1.17 7.25 -10.14
CA LEU A 14 1.82 6.00 -9.76
C LEU A 14 1.60 5.68 -8.28
N ILE A 15 1.66 6.70 -7.41
CA ILE A 15 1.40 6.57 -5.97
C ILE A 15 -0.04 6.11 -5.75
N LEU A 16 -1.00 6.79 -6.36
CA LEU A 16 -2.42 6.47 -6.28
C LEU A 16 -2.71 5.03 -6.73
N LYS A 17 -2.09 4.63 -7.86
CA LYS A 17 -2.22 3.28 -8.38
C LYS A 17 -1.74 2.24 -7.36
N ILE A 18 -0.55 2.42 -6.76
CA ILE A 18 0.01 1.46 -5.82
C ILE A 18 -0.83 1.35 -4.56
N VAL A 19 -1.28 2.48 -4.01
CA VAL A 19 -2.13 2.49 -2.83
C VAL A 19 -3.43 1.72 -3.10
N ASN A 20 -4.06 1.94 -4.27
CA ASN A 20 -5.30 1.27 -4.63
C ASN A 20 -5.13 -0.22 -4.97
N GLU A 21 -4.01 -0.61 -5.58
CA GLU A 21 -3.71 -2.02 -5.89
C GLU A 21 -3.25 -2.83 -4.66
N ASN A 22 -2.79 -2.16 -3.59
CA ASN A 22 -2.23 -2.79 -2.39
C ASN A 22 -2.93 -2.31 -1.12
N GLN A 23 -4.25 -2.36 -1.11
CA GLN A 23 -5.08 -1.81 -0.03
C GLN A 23 -4.81 -2.40 1.35
N PHE A 24 -4.30 -3.65 1.44
CA PHE A 24 -4.00 -4.28 2.72
C PHE A 24 -2.71 -3.72 3.31
N ALA A 25 -2.86 -2.67 4.10
CA ALA A 25 -1.79 -1.86 4.66
C ALA A 25 -1.45 -2.24 6.10
N VAL A 26 -0.29 -1.77 6.55
CA VAL A 26 0.10 -1.75 7.97
C VAL A 26 -0.13 -0.34 8.50
N LEU A 27 -1.05 -0.18 9.44
CA LEU A 27 -1.29 1.08 10.12
C LEU A 27 -0.53 1.14 11.44
N ILE A 28 0.29 2.17 11.60
CA ILE A 28 1.14 2.40 12.78
C ILE A 28 0.71 3.72 13.42
N SER A 29 0.35 3.67 14.69
CA SER A 29 0.17 4.85 15.54
C SER A 29 0.73 4.55 16.91
N ASP A 30 1.69 5.35 17.40
CA ASP A 30 2.53 5.03 18.55
C ASP A 30 3.16 3.63 18.46
N GLU A 31 2.94 2.82 19.50
CA GLU A 31 3.42 1.44 19.59
C GLU A 31 2.41 0.41 19.02
N LEU A 32 1.23 0.88 18.57
CA LEU A 32 0.16 0.01 18.06
C LEU A 32 0.29 -0.17 16.56
N ILE A 33 0.19 -1.42 16.13
CA ILE A 33 0.31 -1.84 14.73
C ILE A 33 -0.89 -2.71 14.38
N SER A 34 -1.59 -2.34 13.31
CA SER A 34 -2.68 -3.14 12.75
C SER A 34 -2.49 -3.39 11.26
N HIS A 35 -2.87 -4.58 10.80
CA HIS A 35 -2.98 -4.92 9.39
C HIS A 35 -4.44 -4.82 8.99
N LEU A 36 -4.77 -3.93 8.07
CA LEU A 36 -6.15 -3.67 7.67
C LEU A 36 -6.23 -3.04 6.28
N PRO A 37 -7.35 -3.20 5.57
CA PRO A 37 -7.54 -2.53 4.30
C PRO A 37 -7.75 -1.03 4.50
N LEU A 38 -7.05 -0.25 3.68
CA LEU A 38 -7.20 1.20 3.56
C LEU A 38 -7.47 1.54 2.10
N LEU A 39 -8.52 2.29 1.84
CA LEU A 39 -8.89 2.78 0.52
C LEU A 39 -8.60 4.27 0.41
N LEU A 40 -7.97 4.69 -0.67
CA LEU A 40 -7.83 6.10 -0.99
C LEU A 40 -9.14 6.61 -1.61
N ASP A 41 -9.82 7.52 -0.92
CA ASP A 41 -11.08 8.15 -1.29
C ASP A 41 -10.88 9.67 -1.41
N GLY A 42 -10.58 10.14 -2.62
CA GLY A 42 -10.20 11.52 -2.85
C GLY A 42 -8.86 11.87 -2.19
N ASP A 43 -8.89 12.77 -1.25
CA ASP A 43 -7.71 13.29 -0.52
C ASP A 43 -7.50 12.65 0.86
N ARG A 44 -8.22 11.58 1.17
CA ARG A 44 -8.14 10.87 2.44
C ARG A 44 -8.02 9.36 2.25
N LEU A 45 -7.46 8.66 3.24
CA LEU A 45 -7.59 7.22 3.37
C LEU A 45 -8.76 6.91 4.28
N ILE A 46 -9.58 5.94 3.90
CA ILE A 46 -10.68 5.43 4.72
C ILE A 46 -10.47 3.97 5.06
N GLY A 47 -10.91 3.56 6.25
CA GLY A 47 -10.79 2.20 6.72
C GLY A 47 -11.67 1.92 7.92
N HIS A 48 -11.61 0.70 8.39
CA HIS A 48 -12.24 0.31 9.66
C HIS A 48 -11.38 -0.71 10.39
N MET A 49 -11.61 -0.81 11.70
CA MET A 49 -11.03 -1.86 12.53
C MET A 49 -12.07 -2.41 13.50
N ALA A 50 -11.82 -3.57 14.06
CA ALA A 50 -12.67 -4.13 15.09
C ALA A 50 -12.72 -3.18 16.30
N ARG A 51 -13.88 -2.98 16.89
CA ARG A 51 -14.04 -2.15 18.10
C ARG A 51 -13.22 -2.65 19.30
N ALA A 52 -12.90 -3.96 19.31
CA ALA A 52 -12.02 -4.57 20.30
C ALA A 52 -10.53 -4.19 20.10
N ASN A 53 -10.13 -3.73 18.91
CA ASN A 53 -8.76 -3.25 18.68
C ASN A 53 -8.56 -1.92 19.43
N PRO A 54 -7.58 -1.80 20.35
CA PRO A 54 -7.41 -0.59 21.15
C PRO A 54 -6.87 0.62 20.37
N GLN A 55 -6.34 0.43 19.15
CA GLN A 55 -5.64 1.46 18.39
C GLN A 55 -6.51 2.70 18.11
N TRP A 56 -7.79 2.53 17.80
CA TRP A 56 -8.71 3.65 17.55
C TRP A 56 -8.90 4.58 18.76
N LYS A 57 -8.65 4.09 19.98
CA LYS A 57 -8.79 4.90 21.21
C LYS A 57 -7.73 6.00 21.32
N SER A 58 -6.65 5.90 20.55
CA SER A 58 -5.63 6.94 20.45
C SER A 58 -6.00 8.07 19.50
N PHE A 59 -7.03 7.92 18.66
CA PHE A 59 -7.44 8.93 17.69
C PHE A 59 -8.19 10.10 18.37
N PRO A 60 -8.04 11.37 17.94
CA PRO A 60 -7.27 11.81 16.76
C PRO A 60 -5.76 11.80 17.00
N ARG A 61 -4.99 11.32 16.00
CA ARG A 61 -3.53 11.20 16.08
C ARG A 61 -2.84 11.11 14.74
N GLU A 62 -1.58 11.57 14.67
CA GLU A 62 -0.72 11.26 13.53
C GLU A 62 -0.46 9.75 13.43
N CYS A 63 -0.54 9.22 12.24
CA CYS A 63 -0.29 7.82 11.95
C CYS A 63 0.50 7.65 10.64
N ILE A 64 1.02 6.45 10.45
CA ILE A 64 1.69 6.05 9.21
C ILE A 64 1.01 4.79 8.68
N ALA A 65 0.50 4.87 7.46
CA ALA A 65 0.06 3.70 6.70
C ALA A 65 1.19 3.25 5.77
N VAL A 66 1.58 1.98 5.86
CA VAL A 66 2.62 1.36 5.04
C VAL A 66 1.96 0.46 4.02
N PHE A 67 2.09 0.81 2.75
CA PHE A 67 1.65 0.02 1.61
C PHE A 67 2.86 -0.66 0.99
N ARG A 68 2.81 -1.97 0.84
CA ARG A 68 3.87 -2.77 0.27
C ARG A 68 3.45 -3.35 -1.06
N GLY A 69 4.11 -2.92 -2.12
CA GLY A 69 3.97 -3.49 -3.44
C GLY A 69 4.88 -4.70 -3.67
N PRO A 70 5.07 -5.10 -4.94
CA PRO A 70 5.91 -6.23 -5.31
C PRO A 70 7.35 -6.05 -4.83
N HIS A 71 7.98 -7.17 -4.46
CA HIS A 71 9.36 -7.22 -4.00
C HIS A 71 9.99 -8.56 -4.33
N GLY A 72 11.30 -8.60 -4.49
CA GLY A 72 12.03 -9.82 -4.78
C GLY A 72 13.53 -9.68 -4.58
N TYR A 73 14.16 -10.81 -4.30
CA TYR A 73 15.60 -10.95 -4.23
C TYR A 73 16.20 -10.99 -5.63
N ILE A 74 17.27 -10.25 -5.84
CA ILE A 74 18.01 -10.22 -7.10
C ILE A 74 19.37 -10.88 -6.85
N SER A 75 19.56 -12.05 -7.45
CA SER A 75 20.81 -12.79 -7.40
C SER A 75 21.87 -12.12 -8.29
N PRO A 76 23.15 -12.12 -7.90
CA PRO A 76 24.25 -11.74 -8.78
C PRO A 76 24.29 -12.53 -10.09
N ALA A 77 23.80 -13.77 -10.09
CA ALA A 77 23.71 -14.59 -11.31
C ALA A 77 22.79 -14.02 -12.41
N ALA A 78 21.97 -13.01 -12.07
CA ALA A 78 21.17 -12.29 -13.07
C ALA A 78 21.96 -11.22 -13.82
N TYR A 79 23.19 -10.89 -13.42
CA TYR A 79 24.07 -9.91 -14.09
C TYR A 79 25.07 -10.59 -15.01
N ASP A 80 25.67 -9.82 -15.94
CA ASP A 80 26.69 -10.32 -16.86
C ASP A 80 27.97 -10.68 -16.11
N GLU A 81 28.42 -9.80 -15.22
CA GLU A 81 29.61 -9.97 -14.38
C GLU A 81 29.19 -10.32 -12.95
N ALA A 82 28.74 -11.57 -12.76
CA ALA A 82 28.22 -12.01 -11.46
C ALA A 82 29.22 -11.86 -10.32
N ALA A 83 30.52 -12.02 -10.59
CA ALA A 83 31.60 -11.93 -9.60
C ALA A 83 31.79 -10.50 -9.07
N ASP A 84 31.45 -9.48 -9.84
CA ASP A 84 31.61 -8.06 -9.51
C ASP A 84 30.33 -7.46 -8.90
N ASN A 85 29.28 -8.25 -8.77
CA ASN A 85 27.98 -7.81 -8.28
C ASN A 85 27.64 -8.44 -6.94
N VAL A 86 26.85 -7.71 -6.16
CA VAL A 86 26.34 -8.17 -4.85
C VAL A 86 24.84 -8.44 -4.91
N PRO A 87 24.34 -9.39 -4.11
CA PRO A 87 22.91 -9.62 -4.03
C PRO A 87 22.18 -8.39 -3.49
N THR A 88 20.96 -8.19 -3.95
CA THR A 88 20.11 -7.09 -3.48
C THR A 88 18.63 -7.46 -3.51
N TRP A 89 17.79 -6.56 -3.02
CA TRP A 89 16.34 -6.63 -3.16
C TRP A 89 15.84 -5.50 -4.05
N ASN A 90 14.97 -5.83 -4.98
CA ASN A 90 14.10 -4.86 -5.63
C ASN A 90 12.74 -4.85 -4.92
N TYR A 91 12.16 -3.68 -4.78
CA TYR A 91 10.87 -3.52 -4.11
C TYR A 91 10.21 -2.18 -4.40
N VAL A 92 8.90 -2.16 -4.18
CA VAL A 92 8.04 -1.00 -4.18
C VAL A 92 7.47 -0.83 -2.79
N ALA A 93 7.60 0.35 -2.19
CA ALA A 93 7.04 0.64 -0.88
C ALA A 93 6.58 2.09 -0.78
N PHE A 94 5.43 2.32 -0.14
CA PHE A 94 4.88 3.64 0.13
C PHE A 94 4.52 3.78 1.60
N HIS A 95 4.93 4.92 2.15
CA HIS A 95 4.47 5.38 3.44
C HIS A 95 3.55 6.57 3.22
N VAL A 96 2.39 6.51 3.81
CA VAL A 96 1.43 7.62 3.83
C VAL A 96 1.27 8.05 5.27
N LYS A 97 1.70 9.26 5.58
CA LYS A 97 1.48 9.88 6.89
C LYS A 97 0.22 10.72 6.83
N GLY A 98 -0.46 10.86 7.96
CA GLY A 98 -1.62 11.73 8.06
C GLY A 98 -2.22 11.74 9.45
N GLN A 99 -3.33 12.46 9.62
CA GLN A 99 -4.08 12.57 10.86
C GLN A 99 -5.27 11.61 10.84
N ALA A 100 -5.20 10.58 11.68
CA ALA A 100 -6.31 9.64 11.83
C ALA A 100 -7.39 10.23 12.75
N ARG A 101 -8.66 10.09 12.37
CA ARG A 101 -9.82 10.45 13.20
C ARG A 101 -10.96 9.44 13.00
N ILE A 102 -11.78 9.29 14.03
CA ILE A 102 -12.95 8.41 14.01
C ILE A 102 -14.04 9.03 13.15
N ILE A 103 -14.76 8.18 12.42
CA ILE A 103 -16.01 8.51 11.75
C ILE A 103 -17.16 8.08 12.68
N ASP A 104 -17.86 9.05 13.27
CA ASP A 104 -18.89 8.81 14.29
C ASP A 104 -20.31 8.69 13.71
N SER A 105 -20.56 9.35 12.56
CA SER A 105 -21.86 9.31 11.90
C SER A 105 -22.15 7.91 11.35
N ILE A 106 -23.29 7.32 11.74
CA ILE A 106 -23.69 6.00 11.23
C ILE A 106 -23.83 5.99 9.70
N ASP A 107 -24.29 7.07 9.10
CA ASP A 107 -24.44 7.20 7.66
C ASP A 107 -23.06 7.23 6.97
N GLU A 108 -22.10 7.94 7.54
CA GLU A 108 -20.72 7.96 7.03
C GLU A 108 -19.99 6.62 7.26
N VAL A 109 -20.27 5.92 8.37
CA VAL A 109 -19.77 4.56 8.59
C VAL A 109 -20.25 3.63 7.46
N PHE A 110 -21.55 3.67 7.13
CA PHE A 110 -22.08 2.87 6.03
C PHE A 110 -21.51 3.28 4.69
N ALA A 111 -21.42 4.56 4.37
CA ALA A 111 -20.79 5.05 3.14
C ALA A 111 -19.33 4.60 3.00
N THR A 112 -18.59 4.60 4.12
CA THR A 112 -17.21 4.08 4.18
C THR A 112 -17.16 2.59 3.86
N MET A 113 -18.04 1.80 4.49
CA MET A 113 -18.11 0.35 4.27
C MET A 113 -18.53 0.01 2.84
N GLU A 114 -19.49 0.72 2.27
CA GLU A 114 -19.91 0.54 0.87
C GLU A 114 -18.75 0.76 -0.11
N LYS A 115 -17.96 1.82 0.10
CA LYS A 115 -16.78 2.09 -0.73
C LYS A 115 -15.72 1.00 -0.60
N LEU A 116 -15.42 0.54 0.61
CA LEU A 116 -14.46 -0.54 0.86
C LEU A 116 -14.92 -1.86 0.22
N VAL A 117 -16.20 -2.17 0.29
CA VAL A 117 -16.77 -3.35 -0.38
C VAL A 117 -16.68 -3.19 -1.89
N ALA A 118 -17.15 -2.08 -2.45
CA ALA A 118 -17.18 -1.85 -3.89
C ALA A 118 -15.78 -1.85 -4.53
N SER A 119 -14.75 -1.50 -3.77
CA SER A 119 -13.37 -1.54 -4.25
C SER A 119 -12.79 -2.97 -4.34
N ASN A 120 -13.37 -3.92 -3.62
CA ASN A 120 -12.88 -5.29 -3.53
C ASN A 120 -13.83 -6.36 -4.10
N ASP A 121 -15.12 -6.04 -4.20
CA ASP A 121 -16.15 -6.99 -4.66
C ASP A 121 -17.02 -6.35 -5.75
N GLN A 122 -17.00 -6.95 -6.94
CA GLN A 122 -17.80 -6.50 -8.08
C GLN A 122 -19.19 -7.15 -8.12
N VAL A 123 -19.42 -8.19 -7.35
CA VAL A 123 -20.64 -9.01 -7.37
C VAL A 123 -21.53 -8.68 -6.19
N TRP A 124 -21.00 -8.74 -4.98
CA TRP A 124 -21.75 -8.48 -3.77
C TRP A 124 -21.84 -6.98 -3.50
N LYS A 125 -23.03 -6.51 -3.19
CA LYS A 125 -23.27 -5.11 -2.82
C LYS A 125 -23.81 -5.05 -1.41
N MET A 126 -23.26 -4.16 -0.63
CA MET A 126 -23.77 -3.91 0.72
C MET A 126 -25.16 -3.26 0.62
N ASN A 127 -26.13 -3.85 1.29
CA ASN A 127 -27.49 -3.32 1.35
C ASN A 127 -27.86 -3.07 2.82
N ARG A 128 -27.94 -1.79 3.19
CA ARG A 128 -28.18 -1.38 4.57
C ARG A 128 -29.52 -1.94 5.08
N ASN A 129 -29.48 -2.61 6.21
CA ASN A 129 -30.62 -3.18 6.90
C ASN A 129 -30.35 -3.21 8.43
N PRO A 130 -31.35 -3.49 9.28
CA PRO A 130 -31.21 -3.48 10.73
C PRO A 130 -30.13 -4.45 11.26
N GLU A 131 -29.93 -5.60 10.62
CA GLU A 131 -28.92 -6.58 11.00
C GLU A 131 -27.52 -6.03 10.76
N LEU A 132 -27.27 -5.42 9.59
CA LEU A 132 -25.98 -4.77 9.30
C LEU A 132 -25.74 -3.55 10.19
N GLU A 133 -26.77 -2.79 10.57
CA GLU A 133 -26.64 -1.71 11.54
C GLU A 133 -26.22 -2.23 12.92
N GLN A 134 -26.74 -3.37 13.34
CA GLN A 134 -26.29 -4.01 14.57
C GLN A 134 -24.83 -4.51 14.47
N LEU A 135 -24.46 -5.12 13.36
CA LEU A 135 -23.10 -5.60 13.12
C LEU A 135 -22.09 -4.45 13.03
N SER A 136 -22.48 -3.30 12.48
CA SER A 136 -21.60 -2.13 12.38
C SER A 136 -21.12 -1.61 13.74
N LYS A 137 -21.84 -1.90 14.82
CA LYS A 137 -21.42 -1.55 16.19
C LYS A 137 -20.17 -2.31 16.67
N ALA A 138 -19.82 -3.41 16.00
CA ALA A 138 -18.61 -4.19 16.30
C ALA A 138 -17.33 -3.63 15.65
N ILE A 139 -17.47 -2.61 14.82
CA ILE A 139 -16.35 -1.93 14.17
C ILE A 139 -16.24 -0.46 14.57
N VAL A 140 -15.10 0.15 14.23
CA VAL A 140 -14.87 1.59 14.26
C VAL A 140 -14.35 1.97 12.88
N ALA A 141 -15.13 2.77 12.15
CA ALA A 141 -14.69 3.39 10.92
C ALA A 141 -13.84 4.62 11.25
N PHE A 142 -12.84 4.88 10.43
CA PHE A 142 -11.95 6.02 10.58
C PHE A 142 -11.46 6.52 9.22
N GLU A 143 -10.97 7.73 9.21
CA GLU A 143 -10.29 8.31 8.07
C GLU A 143 -8.93 8.86 8.48
N ILE A 144 -8.05 9.01 7.48
CA ILE A 144 -6.75 9.65 7.63
C ILE A 144 -6.69 10.78 6.63
N THR A 145 -6.54 12.01 7.12
CA THR A 145 -6.47 13.25 6.33
C THR A 145 -5.07 13.84 6.35
N ASP A 146 -4.86 14.96 5.65
CA ASP A 146 -3.56 15.65 5.57
C ASP A 146 -2.44 14.72 5.09
N LEU A 147 -2.71 13.99 4.00
CA LEU A 147 -1.86 12.93 3.51
C LEU A 147 -0.52 13.44 2.98
N ILE A 148 0.56 12.87 3.47
CA ILE A 148 1.93 13.09 3.00
C ILE A 148 2.46 11.75 2.48
N PHE A 149 2.74 11.69 1.19
CA PHE A 149 3.22 10.48 0.51
C PHE A 149 4.75 10.45 0.44
N ASP A 150 5.34 9.30 0.78
CA ASP A 150 6.78 9.03 0.66
C ASP A 150 6.96 7.67 -0.02
N GLY A 151 7.28 7.71 -1.32
CA GLY A 151 7.38 6.54 -2.19
C GLY A 151 8.81 6.17 -2.54
N LYS A 152 9.11 4.86 -2.51
CA LYS A 152 10.39 4.28 -2.92
C LYS A 152 10.19 3.15 -3.92
N LEU A 153 10.79 3.34 -5.09
CA LEU A 153 10.85 2.38 -6.17
C LEU A 153 12.31 1.96 -6.36
N LYS A 154 12.74 0.88 -5.71
CA LYS A 154 14.06 0.31 -5.94
C LYS A 154 13.93 -0.83 -6.94
N LEU A 155 14.16 -0.54 -8.20
CA LEU A 155 13.85 -1.41 -9.35
C LEU A 155 15.02 -1.53 -10.35
N SER A 156 16.25 -1.51 -9.84
CA SER A 156 17.47 -1.62 -10.67
C SER A 156 17.61 -0.54 -11.74
N GLN A 157 17.20 0.71 -11.43
CA GLN A 157 17.17 1.81 -12.41
C GLN A 157 18.54 2.21 -12.94
N LYS A 158 19.62 1.90 -12.20
CA LYS A 158 21.00 2.26 -12.58
C LYS A 158 21.67 1.25 -13.51
N LEU A 159 21.05 0.10 -13.74
CA LEU A 159 21.60 -0.92 -14.62
C LEU A 159 21.49 -0.49 -16.09
N ALA A 160 22.44 -0.92 -16.90
CA ALA A 160 22.32 -0.88 -18.36
C ALA A 160 21.07 -1.63 -18.82
N THR A 161 20.49 -1.23 -19.95
CA THR A 161 19.21 -1.80 -20.42
C THR A 161 19.27 -3.32 -20.54
N HIS A 162 20.35 -3.88 -21.11
CA HIS A 162 20.50 -5.33 -21.28
C HIS A 162 20.59 -6.08 -19.95
N GLU A 163 21.33 -5.55 -18.96
CA GLU A 163 21.41 -6.17 -17.63
C GLU A 163 20.05 -6.11 -16.91
N ARG A 164 19.35 -5.00 -17.07
CA ARG A 164 18.03 -4.83 -16.48
C ARG A 164 17.01 -5.80 -17.06
N GLU A 165 17.05 -6.05 -18.37
CA GLU A 165 16.20 -7.07 -19.02
C GLU A 165 16.52 -8.48 -18.50
N ARG A 166 17.78 -8.83 -18.30
CA ARG A 166 18.17 -10.13 -17.69
C ARG A 166 17.63 -10.30 -16.27
N VAL A 167 17.65 -9.24 -15.46
CA VAL A 167 17.03 -9.26 -14.13
C VAL A 167 15.52 -9.51 -14.24
N ILE A 168 14.84 -8.87 -15.18
CA ILE A 168 13.41 -9.06 -15.44
C ILE A 168 13.12 -10.51 -15.84
N GLU A 169 13.87 -11.06 -16.79
CA GLU A 169 13.72 -12.46 -17.21
C GLU A 169 13.98 -13.46 -16.06
N SER A 170 14.98 -13.16 -15.22
CA SER A 170 15.26 -13.97 -14.03
C SER A 170 14.09 -13.98 -13.05
N LEU A 171 13.47 -12.82 -12.82
CA LEU A 171 12.28 -12.70 -11.96
C LEU A 171 11.08 -13.47 -12.52
N GLU A 172 10.86 -13.44 -13.82
CA GLU A 172 9.79 -14.20 -14.48
C GLU A 172 10.00 -15.72 -14.34
N LYS A 173 11.25 -16.19 -14.54
CA LYS A 173 11.60 -17.59 -14.32
C LYS A 173 11.39 -18.05 -12.88
N GLN A 174 11.49 -17.13 -11.92
CA GLN A 174 11.21 -17.37 -10.50
C GLN A 174 9.71 -17.25 -10.14
N GLY A 175 8.84 -16.92 -11.10
CA GLY A 175 7.40 -16.70 -10.86
C GLY A 175 7.06 -15.35 -10.27
N ASN A 176 8.00 -14.40 -10.22
CA ASN A 176 7.77 -13.05 -9.68
C ASN A 176 7.40 -12.05 -10.79
N SER A 177 6.31 -12.36 -11.50
CA SER A 177 5.86 -11.59 -12.66
C SER A 177 5.42 -10.16 -12.31
N ASP A 178 4.85 -9.95 -11.12
CA ASP A 178 4.41 -8.63 -10.69
C ASP A 178 5.58 -7.65 -10.56
N LEU A 179 6.68 -8.08 -9.94
CA LEU A 179 7.88 -7.26 -9.83
C LEU A 179 8.52 -7.01 -11.21
N ALA A 180 8.56 -8.04 -12.07
CA ALA A 180 9.07 -7.93 -13.44
C ALA A 180 8.26 -6.88 -14.22
N GLU A 181 6.94 -6.91 -14.12
CA GLU A 181 6.07 -5.92 -14.77
C GLU A 181 6.31 -4.50 -14.24
N TRP A 182 6.43 -4.33 -12.92
CA TRP A 182 6.78 -3.04 -12.31
C TRP A 182 8.12 -2.51 -12.82
N MET A 183 9.11 -3.37 -12.96
CA MET A 183 10.38 -2.99 -13.57
C MET A 183 10.21 -2.53 -15.02
N ARG A 184 9.37 -3.16 -15.84
CA ARG A 184 9.10 -2.73 -17.23
C ARG A 184 8.41 -1.37 -17.31
N ARG A 185 7.40 -1.15 -16.47
CA ARG A 185 6.60 0.09 -16.43
C ARG A 185 7.38 1.31 -15.96
N THR A 186 8.39 1.11 -15.12
CA THR A 186 9.19 2.18 -14.52
C THR A 186 10.51 2.40 -15.28
N ARG A 187 10.47 2.48 -16.61
CA ARG A 187 11.60 2.99 -17.40
C ARG A 187 11.78 4.48 -17.09
N ILE A 188 12.86 4.80 -16.40
CA ILE A 188 13.32 6.16 -16.12
C ILE A 188 14.42 6.49 -17.10
#